data_3014060d304f00ea091421c655625700
#
_entry.id   3014060d304f00ea091421c655625700
#
_cell.length_a   1.000
_cell.length_b   1.000
_cell.length_c   1.000
_cell.angle_alpha   90.00
_cell.angle_beta   90.00
_cell.angle_gamma   90.00
#
_symmetry.space_group_name_H-M   'P 1'
#
loop_
_entity.id
_entity.type
_entity.pdbx_description
1 polymer ?
#
loop_
_entity_poly.entity_id
_entity_poly.type
_entity_poly.pdbx_seq_one_letter_code
_entity_poly.pdbx_strand_id
1 'polypeptide(L)' 'MPRKILRLPIVMDRTGLSRSTVYQRVTEGKFPRPVSLGARAVGWIEAEGEEWIACQIEASRELRVQRAK' A
#
# COMPACT_ATOMS: atom_id res chain seq x y z
N MET A 1 19.57 -9.96 -2.51
CA MET A 1 18.79 -8.93 -3.20
C MET A 1 18.47 -7.80 -2.26
N PRO A 2 18.83 -6.60 -2.61
CA PRO A 2 18.49 -5.47 -1.76
C PRO A 2 16.99 -5.23 -1.77
N ARG A 3 16.48 -4.94 -0.60
CA ARG A 3 15.07 -4.60 -0.45
C ARG A 3 14.96 -3.12 -0.18
N LYS A 4 14.07 -2.48 -0.88
CA LYS A 4 13.87 -1.07 -0.71
C LYS A 4 12.73 -0.82 0.26
N ILE A 5 12.94 0.13 1.16
CA ILE A 5 11.94 0.49 2.16
C ILE A 5 11.36 1.85 1.77
N LEU A 6 10.04 1.91 1.76
CA LEU A 6 9.33 3.14 1.48
C LEU A 6 8.84 3.76 2.78
N ARG A 7 9.20 5.02 2.99
CA ARG A 7 8.69 5.76 4.14
C ARG A 7 7.27 6.24 3.83
N LEU A 8 6.56 6.61 4.88
CA LEU A 8 5.15 6.99 4.74
C LEU A 8 4.88 8.04 3.66
N PRO A 9 5.64 9.13 3.57
CA PRO A 9 5.36 10.12 2.52
C PRO A 9 5.40 9.52 1.12
N ILE A 10 6.33 8.61 0.89
CA ILE A 10 6.44 7.95 -0.40
C ILE A 10 5.25 7.02 -0.64
N VAL A 11 4.86 6.28 0.40
CA VAL A 11 3.71 5.39 0.30
C VAL A 11 2.45 6.20 -0.05
N MET A 12 2.27 7.31 0.62
CA MET A 12 1.13 8.18 0.35
C MET A 12 1.14 8.70 -1.08
N ASP A 13 2.32 9.07 -1.56
CA ASP A 13 2.47 9.58 -2.92
C ASP A 13 2.15 8.50 -3.95
N ARG A 14 2.66 7.30 -3.72
CA ARG A 14 2.48 6.22 -4.68
C ARG A 14 1.06 5.66 -4.71
N THR A 15 0.40 5.65 -3.57
CA THR A 15 -0.96 5.09 -3.48
C THR A 15 -2.03 6.15 -3.62
N GLY A 16 -1.69 7.41 -3.40
CA GLY A 16 -2.68 8.47 -3.43
C GLY A 16 -3.57 8.48 -2.19
N LEU A 17 -3.22 7.74 -1.17
CA LEU A 17 -4.02 7.66 0.05
C LEU A 17 -3.50 8.65 1.08
N SER A 18 -4.41 9.12 1.93
CA SER A 18 -4.01 9.95 3.05
C SER A 18 -3.39 9.09 4.14
N ARG A 19 -2.69 9.75 5.07
CA ARG A 19 -2.06 9.05 6.17
C ARG A 19 -3.06 8.23 6.97
N SER A 20 -4.20 8.82 7.29
CA SER A 20 -5.23 8.14 8.06
C SER A 20 -5.73 6.91 7.33
N THR A 21 -5.93 7.05 6.03
CA THR A 21 -6.44 5.94 5.23
C THR A 21 -5.43 4.80 5.15
N VAL A 22 -4.14 5.13 5.03
CA VAL A 22 -3.10 4.09 5.01
C VAL A 22 -3.16 3.28 6.29
N TYR A 23 -3.16 3.94 7.43
CA TYR A 23 -3.17 3.24 8.71
C TYR A 23 -4.47 2.50 8.96
N GLN A 24 -5.57 3.06 8.51
CA GLN A 24 -6.84 2.38 8.62
C GLN A 24 -6.82 1.05 7.85
N ARG A 25 -6.29 1.07 6.66
CA ARG A 25 -6.21 -0.15 5.86
C ARG A 25 -5.25 -1.17 6.44
N VAL A 26 -4.15 -0.70 7.05
CA VAL A 26 -3.25 -1.60 7.75
C VAL A 26 -4.00 -2.31 8.88
N THR A 27 -4.77 -1.56 9.65
CA THR A 27 -5.53 -2.11 10.76
C THR A 27 -6.57 -3.11 10.27
N GLU A 28 -7.16 -2.86 9.13
CA GLU A 28 -8.16 -3.74 8.56
C GLU A 28 -7.57 -4.96 7.86
N GLY A 29 -6.26 -5.01 7.77
CA GLY A 29 -5.58 -6.11 7.08
C GLY A 29 -5.65 -5.99 5.57
N LYS A 30 -5.95 -4.81 5.05
CA LYS A 30 -6.09 -4.59 3.61
C LYS A 30 -4.89 -3.91 2.98
N PHE A 31 -3.85 -3.68 3.75
CA PHE A 31 -2.62 -3.05 3.28
C PHE A 31 -1.46 -3.70 4.00
N PRO A 32 -0.31 -3.85 3.36
CA PRO A 32 0.84 -4.48 4.00
C PRO A 32 1.22 -3.78 5.30
N ARG A 33 1.64 -4.55 6.28
CA ARG A 33 2.04 -3.99 7.56
C ARG A 33 3.40 -3.33 7.44
N PRO A 34 3.59 -2.20 8.09
CA PRO A 34 4.90 -1.55 8.09
C PRO A 34 5.90 -2.34 8.90
N VAL A 35 7.17 -2.20 8.56
CA VAL A 35 8.25 -2.79 9.34
C VAL A 35 8.89 -1.70 10.16
N SER A 36 9.38 -2.07 11.34
CA SER A 36 10.03 -1.11 12.21
C SER A 36 11.45 -0.88 11.74
N LEU A 37 11.82 0.39 11.61
CA LEU A 37 13.18 0.77 11.22
C LEU A 37 13.98 1.32 12.37
N GLY A 38 13.38 1.37 13.56
CA GLY A 38 14.03 1.93 14.73
C GLY A 38 12.98 2.39 15.70
N ALA A 39 13.39 3.18 16.70
CA ALA A 39 12.52 3.56 17.79
C ALA A 39 11.27 4.29 17.33
N ARG A 40 11.37 5.10 16.30
CA ARG A 40 10.23 5.92 15.85
C ARG A 40 10.07 5.93 14.34
N ALA A 41 10.73 5.01 13.67
CA ALA A 41 10.69 4.99 12.22
C ALA A 41 10.05 3.70 11.75
N VAL A 42 9.14 3.81 10.80
CA VAL A 42 8.53 2.66 10.17
C VAL A 42 8.56 2.87 8.67
N GLY A 43 8.48 1.77 7.94
CA GLY A 43 8.45 1.83 6.49
C GLY A 43 7.80 0.59 5.95
N TRP A 44 7.60 0.58 4.65
CA TRP A 44 6.98 -0.55 3.96
C TRP A 44 7.97 -1.09 2.95
N ILE A 45 7.96 -2.40 2.77
CA ILE A 45 8.79 -3.04 1.76
C ILE A 45 8.22 -2.68 0.38
N GLU A 46 9.08 -2.13 -0.48
CA GLU A 46 8.63 -1.63 -1.78
C GLU A 46 7.91 -2.71 -2.59
N ALA A 47 8.44 -3.93 -2.59
CA ALA A 47 7.83 -5.00 -3.35
C ALA A 47 6.40 -5.29 -2.87
N GLU A 48 6.19 -5.24 -1.57
CA GLU A 48 4.85 -5.48 -1.02
C GLU A 48 3.90 -4.34 -1.39
N GLY A 49 4.39 -3.12 -1.36
CA GLY A 49 3.58 -1.98 -1.74
C GLY A 49 3.18 -2.03 -3.20
N GLU A 50 4.11 -2.40 -4.06
CA GLU A 50 3.80 -2.50 -5.48
C GLU A 50 2.84 -3.63 -5.78
N GLU A 51 3.00 -4.73 -5.07
CA GLU A 51 2.07 -5.84 -5.23
C GLU A 51 0.66 -5.44 -4.81
N TRP A 52 0.56 -4.69 -3.73
CA TRP A 52 -0.73 -4.20 -3.27
C TRP A 52 -1.37 -3.29 -4.32
N ILE A 53 -0.58 -2.39 -4.89
CA ILE A 53 -1.09 -1.50 -5.92
C ILE A 53 -1.56 -2.28 -7.13
N ALA A 54 -0.80 -3.28 -7.55
CA ALA A 54 -1.18 -4.11 -8.68
C ALA A 54 -2.50 -4.83 -8.39
N CYS A 55 -2.65 -5.35 -7.19
CA CYS A 55 -3.88 -6.03 -6.80
C CYS A 55 -5.08 -5.08 -6.83
N GLN A 56 -4.87 -3.84 -6.40
CA GLN A 56 -5.95 -2.85 -6.41
C GLN A 56 -6.35 -2.51 -7.84
N ILE A 57 -5.39 -2.40 -8.72
CA ILE A 57 -5.68 -2.12 -10.12
C ILE A 57 -6.47 -3.26 -10.73
N GLU A 58 -6.06 -4.49 -10.47
CA GLU A 58 -6.75 -5.67 -10.98
C GLU A 58 -8.19 -5.72 -10.48
N ALA A 59 -8.36 -5.56 -9.18
CA ALA A 59 -9.69 -5.59 -8.59
C ALA A 59 -10.57 -4.48 -9.15
N SER A 60 -10.01 -3.32 -9.35
CA SER A 60 -10.74 -2.19 -9.88
C SER A 60 -11.17 -2.44 -11.32
N ARG A 61 -10.29 -3.05 -12.10
CA ARG A 61 -10.61 -3.36 -13.49
C ARG A 61 -11.71 -4.40 -13.59
N GLU A 62 -11.68 -5.40 -12.72
CA GLU A 62 -12.72 -6.41 -12.72
C GLU A 62 -14.07 -5.81 -12.36
N LEU A 63 -14.09 -4.95 -11.36
CA LEU A 63 -15.32 -4.29 -10.97
C LEU A 63 -15.84 -3.41 -12.09
N ARG A 64 -14.92 -2.73 -12.78
CA ARG A 64 -15.30 -1.85 -13.86
C ARG A 64 -15.91 -2.62 -15.01
N VAL A 65 -15.32 -3.77 -15.34
CA VAL A 65 -15.86 -4.62 -16.39
C VAL A 65 -17.26 -5.08 -16.05
N GLN A 66 -17.48 -5.48 -14.82
CA GLN A 66 -18.79 -5.92 -14.39
C GLN A 66 -19.82 -4.81 -14.43
N ARG A 67 -19.37 -3.58 -14.19
CA ARG A 67 -20.28 -2.45 -14.18
C ARG A 67 -20.55 -1.87 -15.55
N ALA A 68 -19.68 -2.16 -16.49
CA ALA A 68 -19.74 -1.56 -17.81
C ALA A 68 -20.91 -2.08 -18.65
N LYS A 69 -21.75 -2.85 -18.09
CA LYS A 69 -22.88 -3.41 -18.80
C LYS A 69 -23.92 -2.43 -19.18
#